data_d13a98203d847f9e3accb1b64e6ce260
#
_entry.id   d13a98203d847f9e3accb1b64e6ce260
#
_cell.length_a   1.000
_cell.length_b   1.000
_cell.length_c   1.000
_cell.angle_alpha   90.00
_cell.angle_beta   90.00
_cell.angle_gamma   90.00
#
_symmetry.space_group_name_H-M   'P 1'
#
loop_
_entity.id
_entity.type
_entity.pdbx_description
1 polymer ?
#
loop_
_entity_poly.entity_id
_entity_poly.type
_entity_poly.pdbx_seq_one_letter_code
_entity_poly.pdbx_strand_id
1 'polypeptide(L)'
;MHKGIFPFLHTNSLERRSMITSRHGKAIEICGHGSLGTSLLNKRKQMTQHQAHHSGMLGRADLHMHSTYSDGIGTIQQILHHVEHNTDLDVIALTDHDVVEGALRARDLWARGSYRFDFIVGEEISTREGHMLALFIEKRIPPHLSMERSIDLVHEQGGLAIVAHPLNPIFRHSCQREVLDRIFVNNDVWLDGIETWNASFCGIYANRLAMETNREVYCWPEVGNSDAHTLHAIGRGCTWFEGSSAQEVRATIESGVSAPGGKLWHMHDFLQLAHYHFNKRRRDRRERVA
;
A
#
# COMPACT_ATOMS: atom_id res chain seq x y z
N MET A 1 -46.26 -13.85 -51.06
CA MET A 1 -45.15 -14.15 -51.99
C MET A 1 -44.13 -13.08 -51.87
N HIS A 2 -42.98 -13.39 -51.61
CA HIS A 2 -41.64 -12.85 -51.69
C HIS A 2 -40.92 -12.75 -50.35
N LYS A 3 -40.03 -13.71 -50.20
CA LYS A 3 -39.01 -13.82 -49.15
C LYS A 3 -37.87 -12.84 -49.47
N GLY A 4 -37.48 -12.01 -48.53
CA GLY A 4 -36.25 -11.22 -48.58
C GLY A 4 -35.29 -11.71 -47.53
N ILE A 5 -34.19 -12.29 -47.99
CA ILE A 5 -33.05 -12.80 -47.20
C ILE A 5 -32.16 -11.58 -46.87
N PHE A 6 -31.85 -11.37 -45.59
CA PHE A 6 -30.81 -10.45 -45.17
C PHE A 6 -29.52 -11.21 -44.86
N PRO A 7 -28.37 -10.80 -45.38
CA PRO A 7 -27.08 -11.42 -45.07
C PRO A 7 -26.53 -10.88 -43.76
N PHE A 8 -25.99 -11.79 -42.96
CA PHE A 8 -25.16 -11.51 -41.83
C PHE A 8 -23.89 -10.77 -42.27
N LEU A 9 -23.70 -9.56 -41.79
CA LEU A 9 -22.43 -8.87 -41.86
C LEU A 9 -21.68 -9.09 -40.54
N HIS A 10 -20.61 -9.90 -40.60
CA HIS A 10 -19.53 -9.90 -39.64
C HIS A 10 -18.88 -8.51 -39.64
N THR A 11 -19.04 -7.76 -38.57
CA THR A 11 -18.20 -6.60 -38.30
C THR A 11 -17.13 -7.00 -37.33
N ASN A 12 -15.89 -7.05 -37.82
CA ASN A 12 -14.66 -7.12 -37.08
C ASN A 12 -14.62 -6.04 -36.00
N SER A 13 -14.53 -6.48 -34.75
CA SER A 13 -14.16 -5.62 -33.63
C SER A 13 -12.64 -5.45 -33.64
N LEU A 14 -12.16 -4.46 -34.36
CA LEU A 14 -10.77 -4.01 -34.30
C LEU A 14 -10.75 -2.53 -33.90
N GLU A 15 -9.97 -2.26 -32.87
CA GLU A 15 -9.36 -0.98 -32.53
C GLU A 15 -10.27 0.16 -32.00
N ARG A 16 -10.47 0.16 -30.69
CA ARG A 16 -10.53 1.42 -29.94
C ARG A 16 -9.28 1.51 -29.07
N ARG A 17 -8.21 2.05 -29.62
CA ARG A 17 -7.10 2.60 -28.84
C ARG A 17 -7.53 3.98 -28.35
N SER A 18 -7.90 4.09 -27.09
CA SER A 18 -8.01 5.39 -26.43
C SER A 18 -6.66 5.70 -25.76
N MET A 19 -5.94 6.67 -26.31
CA MET A 19 -4.81 7.29 -25.62
C MET A 19 -5.36 8.15 -24.50
N ILE A 20 -5.09 7.78 -23.27
CA ILE A 20 -5.28 8.65 -22.11
C ILE A 20 -3.92 9.31 -21.85
N THR A 21 -3.84 10.61 -22.10
CA THR A 21 -2.66 11.41 -21.74
C THR A 21 -2.72 11.76 -20.27
N SER A 22 -1.71 11.35 -19.50
CA SER A 22 -1.56 11.79 -18.12
C SER A 22 -1.27 13.31 -18.08
N ARG A 23 -1.65 13.99 -17.00
CA ARG A 23 -1.35 15.41 -16.74
C ARG A 23 0.16 15.76 -16.79
N HIS A 24 1.04 14.78 -16.83
CA HIS A 24 2.50 14.94 -16.93
C HIS A 24 3.05 14.64 -18.33
N GLY A 25 2.21 14.59 -19.36
CA GLY A 25 2.66 14.50 -20.77
C GLY A 25 3.33 13.18 -21.18
N LYS A 26 3.24 12.11 -20.39
CA LYS A 26 3.74 10.77 -20.76
C LYS A 26 2.56 9.90 -21.19
N ALA A 27 2.62 9.40 -22.43
CA ALA A 27 1.66 8.41 -22.91
C ALA A 27 1.79 7.13 -22.08
N ILE A 28 0.71 6.72 -21.41
CA ILE A 28 0.63 5.42 -20.74
C ILE A 28 0.15 4.43 -21.82
N GLU A 29 1.01 3.51 -22.20
CA GLU A 29 0.63 2.38 -23.04
C GLU A 29 -0.23 1.43 -22.20
N ILE A 30 -1.50 1.30 -22.57
CA ILE A 30 -2.41 0.33 -21.94
C ILE A 30 -1.85 -1.06 -22.17
N CYS A 31 -1.82 -1.90 -21.12
CA CYS A 31 -1.41 -3.31 -21.18
C CYS A 31 -2.17 -4.06 -22.28
N GLY A 32 -1.64 -4.06 -23.49
CA GLY A 32 -2.14 -4.83 -24.62
C GLY A 32 -1.79 -6.30 -24.42
N HIS A 33 -2.77 -7.18 -24.52
CA HIS A 33 -2.58 -8.61 -24.59
C HIS A 33 -1.74 -8.96 -25.83
N GLY A 34 -0.48 -9.37 -25.62
CA GLY A 34 0.38 -9.93 -26.65
C GLY A 34 1.77 -9.27 -26.71
N SER A 35 2.79 -9.96 -26.20
CA SER A 35 4.24 -9.72 -26.24
C SER A 35 4.90 -8.93 -25.09
N LEU A 36 4.19 -8.09 -24.33
CA LEU A 36 4.79 -7.35 -23.19
C LEU A 36 4.98 -8.20 -21.93
N GLY A 37 4.21 -9.27 -21.77
CA GLY A 37 4.38 -10.20 -20.63
C GLY A 37 5.75 -10.86 -20.59
N THR A 38 6.31 -11.16 -21.75
CA THR A 38 7.68 -11.68 -21.89
C THR A 38 8.75 -10.60 -21.67
N SER A 39 8.48 -9.35 -22.02
CA SER A 39 9.40 -8.22 -21.81
C SER A 39 9.49 -7.82 -20.34
N LEU A 40 8.37 -7.78 -19.61
CA LEU A 40 8.35 -7.50 -18.16
C LEU A 40 8.87 -8.68 -17.33
N LEU A 41 8.57 -9.93 -17.72
CA LEU A 41 9.20 -11.14 -17.13
C LEU A 41 10.68 -11.19 -17.42
N ASN A 42 11.11 -10.76 -18.60
CA ASN A 42 12.53 -10.65 -18.94
C ASN A 42 13.19 -9.47 -18.24
N LYS A 43 12.52 -8.32 -18.07
CA LYS A 43 13.01 -7.23 -17.21
C LYS A 43 13.10 -7.65 -15.74
N ARG A 44 12.12 -8.42 -15.21
CA ARG A 44 12.22 -9.00 -13.85
C ARG A 44 13.28 -10.08 -13.73
N LYS A 45 13.43 -10.96 -14.72
CA LYS A 45 14.57 -11.89 -14.79
C LYS A 45 15.89 -11.16 -14.98
N GLN A 46 15.91 -10.07 -15.72
CA GLN A 46 17.07 -9.19 -15.81
C GLN A 46 17.29 -8.40 -14.52
N MET A 47 16.26 -7.94 -13.78
CA MET A 47 16.45 -7.37 -12.46
C MET A 47 16.99 -8.39 -11.45
N THR A 48 16.52 -9.64 -11.45
CA THR A 48 17.13 -10.71 -10.63
C THR A 48 18.51 -11.15 -11.13
N GLN A 49 18.85 -10.96 -12.40
CA GLN A 49 20.19 -11.19 -12.94
C GLN A 49 21.05 -9.91 -13.00
N HIS A 50 20.45 -8.70 -13.06
CA HIS A 50 21.16 -7.40 -12.94
C HIS A 50 21.48 -7.02 -11.50
N GLN A 51 20.94 -7.71 -10.49
CA GLN A 51 21.42 -7.62 -9.09
C GLN A 51 22.91 -7.91 -8.95
N ALA A 52 23.56 -8.44 -9.99
CA ALA A 52 25.00 -8.71 -10.02
C ALA A 52 25.84 -7.59 -10.67
N HIS A 53 25.27 -6.56 -11.30
CA HIS A 53 26.07 -5.60 -12.10
C HIS A 53 25.71 -4.12 -11.99
N HIS A 54 24.68 -3.71 -11.19
CA HIS A 54 24.50 -2.31 -10.86
C HIS A 54 24.69 -2.11 -9.36
N SER A 55 25.68 -1.30 -8.99
CA SER A 55 25.99 -0.85 -7.63
C SER A 55 24.96 0.16 -7.07
N GLY A 56 23.69 0.07 -7.45
CA GLY A 56 22.60 0.76 -6.81
C GLY A 56 22.12 -0.10 -5.64
N MET A 57 22.29 0.35 -4.41
CA MET A 57 21.75 -0.32 -3.24
C MET A 57 20.23 -0.31 -3.32
N LEU A 58 19.59 -1.48 -3.32
CA LEU A 58 18.14 -1.59 -3.20
C LEU A 58 17.75 -1.33 -1.73
N GLY A 59 17.03 -0.24 -1.50
CA GLY A 59 16.46 0.08 -0.20
C GLY A 59 15.22 -0.74 0.11
N ARG A 60 14.89 -0.80 1.39
CA ARG A 60 13.71 -1.46 1.94
C ARG A 60 12.89 -0.49 2.76
N ALA A 61 11.62 -0.33 2.40
CA ALA A 61 10.66 0.48 3.14
C ALA A 61 9.53 -0.37 3.71
N ASP A 62 9.11 -0.07 4.94
CA ASP A 62 7.87 -0.58 5.53
C ASP A 62 6.94 0.61 5.79
N LEU A 63 5.92 0.74 4.95
CA LEU A 63 5.07 1.93 4.87
C LEU A 63 3.72 1.76 5.58
N HIS A 64 3.54 0.66 6.34
CA HIS A 64 2.30 0.35 7.02
C HIS A 64 2.58 -0.36 8.35
N MET A 65 2.47 0.39 9.44
CA MET A 65 2.61 -0.13 10.81
C MET A 65 1.90 0.74 11.84
N HIS A 66 1.57 0.13 12.98
CA HIS A 66 0.74 0.71 14.03
C HIS A 66 1.46 0.80 15.37
N SER A 67 1.14 1.85 16.11
CA SER A 67 1.63 2.07 17.46
C SER A 67 0.51 2.00 18.51
N THR A 68 0.86 2.31 19.76
CA THR A 68 -0.12 2.47 20.85
C THR A 68 -1.06 3.67 20.68
N TYR A 69 -0.90 4.48 19.63
CA TYR A 69 -1.84 5.55 19.28
C TYR A 69 -3.13 5.02 18.64
N SER A 70 -3.07 3.82 18.05
CA SER A 70 -4.24 3.10 17.58
C SER A 70 -4.38 1.73 18.27
N ASP A 71 -4.08 0.67 17.60
CA ASP A 71 -4.26 -0.71 18.06
C ASP A 71 -3.00 -1.56 18.04
N GLY A 72 -1.86 -0.97 17.68
CA GLY A 72 -0.56 -1.59 17.87
C GLY A 72 -0.16 -1.67 19.34
N ILE A 73 0.78 -2.54 19.67
CA ILE A 73 1.25 -2.75 21.05
C ILE A 73 2.60 -2.07 21.35
N GLY A 74 3.32 -1.62 20.32
CA GLY A 74 4.58 -0.91 20.45
C GLY A 74 4.39 0.58 20.71
N THR A 75 5.10 1.14 21.69
CA THR A 75 5.22 2.60 21.81
C THR A 75 6.12 3.15 20.71
N ILE A 76 6.01 4.45 20.39
CA ILE A 76 6.85 5.12 19.40
C ILE A 76 8.35 4.85 19.67
N GLN A 77 8.80 5.03 20.91
CA GLN A 77 10.19 4.81 21.29
C GLN A 77 10.64 3.37 21.05
N GLN A 78 9.77 2.39 21.34
CA GLN A 78 10.05 0.98 21.09
C GLN A 78 10.13 0.67 19.60
N ILE A 79 9.25 1.27 18.78
CA ILE A 79 9.26 1.13 17.33
C ILE A 79 10.56 1.69 16.75
N LEU A 80 10.91 2.96 17.05
CA LEU A 80 12.14 3.59 16.55
C LEU A 80 13.38 2.81 16.97
N HIS A 81 13.46 2.37 18.25
CA HIS A 81 14.56 1.55 18.75
C HIS A 81 14.62 0.19 18.04
N HIS A 82 13.48 -0.47 17.83
CA HIS A 82 13.41 -1.77 17.17
C HIS A 82 13.87 -1.68 15.72
N VAL A 83 13.41 -0.67 14.98
CA VAL A 83 13.81 -0.44 13.59
C VAL A 83 15.32 -0.21 13.49
N GLU A 84 15.88 0.62 14.37
CA GLU A 84 17.31 0.94 14.39
C GLU A 84 18.19 -0.29 14.62
N HIS A 85 17.82 -1.16 15.57
CA HIS A 85 18.71 -2.22 16.05
C HIS A 85 18.35 -3.64 15.58
N ASN A 86 17.12 -3.85 15.07
CA ASN A 86 16.62 -5.20 14.81
C ASN A 86 16.10 -5.41 13.38
N THR A 87 16.17 -4.39 12.52
CA THR A 87 15.75 -4.48 11.11
C THR A 87 16.84 -3.96 10.19
N ASP A 88 16.68 -4.17 8.91
CA ASP A 88 17.49 -3.59 7.82
C ASP A 88 16.66 -2.65 6.94
N LEU A 89 15.60 -2.05 7.51
CA LEU A 89 14.77 -1.08 6.82
C LEU A 89 15.51 0.26 6.67
N ASP A 90 15.47 0.84 5.50
CA ASP A 90 16.03 2.16 5.20
C ASP A 90 14.99 3.27 5.39
N VAL A 91 13.69 2.94 5.25
CA VAL A 91 12.60 3.89 5.41
C VAL A 91 11.43 3.23 6.13
N ILE A 92 10.79 3.96 7.03
CA ILE A 92 9.52 3.54 7.64
C ILE A 92 8.45 4.64 7.56
N ALA A 93 7.18 4.24 7.52
CA ALA A 93 6.06 5.12 7.80
C ALA A 93 5.28 4.61 9.01
N LEU A 94 4.89 5.49 9.92
CA LEU A 94 3.92 5.16 10.97
C LEU A 94 2.54 5.61 10.50
N THR A 95 1.58 4.68 10.51
CA THR A 95 0.27 4.82 9.88
C THR A 95 -0.86 4.36 10.81
N ASP A 96 -0.89 4.88 12.02
CA ASP A 96 -1.94 4.57 13.00
C ASP A 96 -3.35 4.84 12.43
N HIS A 97 -4.34 4.01 12.80
CA HIS A 97 -5.71 4.15 12.33
C HIS A 97 -6.33 5.50 12.73
N ASP A 98 -6.76 6.27 11.74
CA ASP A 98 -7.54 7.50 11.89
C ASP A 98 -6.89 8.55 12.80
N VAL A 99 -5.56 8.51 12.95
CA VAL A 99 -4.80 9.42 13.81
C VAL A 99 -3.39 9.67 13.27
N VAL A 100 -3.03 10.93 13.05
CA VAL A 100 -1.69 11.34 12.56
C VAL A 100 -0.74 11.77 13.69
N GLU A 101 -1.27 12.06 14.87
CA GLU A 101 -0.52 12.61 16.01
C GLU A 101 0.61 11.69 16.46
N GLY A 102 0.41 10.36 16.37
CA GLY A 102 1.45 9.36 16.64
C GLY A 102 2.65 9.51 15.69
N ALA A 103 2.37 9.62 14.41
CA ALA A 103 3.40 9.78 13.38
C ALA A 103 4.12 11.12 13.47
N LEU A 104 3.41 12.22 13.74
CA LEU A 104 4.02 13.54 13.97
C LEU A 104 4.97 13.52 15.18
N ARG A 105 4.54 12.92 16.29
CA ARG A 105 5.40 12.77 17.46
C ARG A 105 6.60 11.86 17.20
N ALA A 106 6.41 10.79 16.43
CA ALA A 106 7.50 9.89 16.04
C ALA A 106 8.54 10.61 15.18
N ARG A 107 8.12 11.41 14.21
CA ARG A 107 8.98 12.28 13.41
C ARG A 107 9.80 13.24 14.27
N ASP A 108 9.15 13.89 15.26
CA ASP A 108 9.83 14.82 16.15
C ASP A 108 10.89 14.14 17.04
N LEU A 109 10.64 12.89 17.46
CA LEU A 109 11.63 12.10 18.19
C LEU A 109 12.74 11.60 17.28
N TRP A 110 12.40 11.12 16.09
CA TRP A 110 13.35 10.71 15.06
C TRP A 110 14.30 11.85 14.67
N ALA A 111 13.78 13.05 14.43
CA ALA A 111 14.58 14.22 14.03
C ALA A 111 15.55 14.70 15.12
N ARG A 112 15.33 14.36 16.39
CA ARG A 112 16.23 14.66 17.52
C ARG A 112 17.24 13.56 17.78
N GLY A 113 17.06 12.39 17.18
CA GLY A 113 17.94 11.25 17.31
C GLY A 113 18.94 11.15 16.16
N SER A 114 19.73 10.09 16.20
CA SER A 114 20.62 9.69 15.10
C SER A 114 20.20 8.29 14.68
N TYR A 115 19.32 8.22 13.72
CA TYR A 115 18.81 6.96 13.18
C TYR A 115 19.35 6.73 11.77
N ARG A 116 19.63 5.46 11.42
CA ARG A 116 20.14 5.07 10.10
C ARG A 116 19.05 5.02 9.01
N PHE A 117 17.78 5.15 9.39
CA PHE A 117 16.62 5.07 8.51
C PHE A 117 15.89 6.40 8.42
N ASP A 118 15.19 6.63 7.32
CA ASP A 118 14.30 7.77 7.13
C ASP A 118 12.88 7.49 7.64
N PHE A 119 12.17 8.56 8.01
CA PHE A 119 10.84 8.51 8.58
C PHE A 119 9.82 9.27 7.73
N ILE A 120 8.68 8.63 7.45
CA ILE A 120 7.53 9.22 6.76
C ILE A 120 6.36 9.34 7.74
N VAL A 121 5.74 10.53 7.77
CA VAL A 121 4.47 10.73 8.48
C VAL A 121 3.35 10.19 7.62
N GLY A 122 2.50 9.33 8.20
CA GLY A 122 1.36 8.75 7.54
C GLY A 122 0.19 8.51 8.47
N GLU A 123 -0.89 8.01 7.90
CA GLU A 123 -2.13 7.62 8.57
C GLU A 123 -2.79 6.49 7.77
N GLU A 124 -3.35 5.48 8.43
CA GLU A 124 -4.27 4.56 7.80
C GLU A 124 -5.71 5.04 8.03
N ILE A 125 -6.33 5.51 6.96
CA ILE A 125 -7.66 6.10 6.98
C ILE A 125 -8.72 5.01 6.84
N SER A 126 -9.66 4.95 7.79
CA SER A 126 -10.88 4.14 7.67
C SER A 126 -11.88 4.86 6.78
N THR A 127 -11.83 4.63 5.46
CA THR A 127 -12.84 5.17 4.55
C THR A 127 -14.14 4.35 4.64
N ARG A 128 -15.22 4.79 3.96
CA ARG A 128 -16.47 4.01 3.89
C ARG A 128 -16.31 2.69 3.16
N GLU A 129 -15.37 2.64 2.23
CA GLU A 129 -15.21 1.53 1.31
C GLU A 129 -13.95 0.68 1.54
N GLY A 130 -13.20 0.95 2.60
CA GLY A 130 -12.00 0.21 2.96
C GLY A 130 -10.90 1.11 3.49
N HIS A 131 -9.77 0.53 3.86
CA HIS A 131 -8.63 1.27 4.37
C HIS A 131 -7.75 1.84 3.26
N MET A 132 -7.13 2.97 3.55
CA MET A 132 -6.21 3.66 2.65
C MET A 132 -5.06 4.27 3.45
N LEU A 133 -3.83 4.04 3.01
CA LEU A 133 -2.65 4.71 3.55
C LEU A 133 -2.54 6.11 2.94
N ALA A 134 -2.41 7.11 3.79
CA ALA A 134 -2.02 8.46 3.44
C ALA A 134 -0.57 8.64 3.88
N LEU A 135 0.35 8.86 2.95
CA LEU A 135 1.77 9.05 3.25
C LEU A 135 2.19 10.49 2.93
N PHE A 136 3.22 11.00 3.61
CA PHE A 136 3.73 12.37 3.44
C PHE A 136 2.68 13.45 3.75
N ILE A 137 1.87 13.25 4.78
CA ILE A 137 0.86 14.20 5.24
C ILE A 137 1.28 14.87 6.54
N GLU A 138 0.71 16.04 6.82
CA GLU A 138 0.95 16.81 8.05
C GLU A 138 -0.32 17.00 8.90
N LYS A 139 -1.48 16.72 8.32
CA LYS A 139 -2.78 16.91 8.95
C LYS A 139 -3.62 15.67 8.80
N ARG A 140 -4.31 15.31 9.88
CA ARG A 140 -5.25 14.21 9.92
C ARG A 140 -6.31 14.30 8.83
N ILE A 141 -6.62 13.17 8.23
CA ILE A 141 -7.75 13.03 7.30
C ILE A 141 -8.96 12.50 8.10
N PRO A 142 -10.15 13.14 8.03
CA PRO A 142 -11.33 12.63 8.71
C PRO A 142 -11.72 11.22 8.22
N PRO A 143 -11.99 10.27 9.14
CA PRO A 143 -12.46 8.94 8.76
C PRO A 143 -13.89 8.95 8.20
N HIS A 144 -14.28 7.82 7.62
CA HIS A 144 -15.64 7.57 7.11
C HIS A 144 -16.10 8.51 5.98
N LEU A 145 -15.18 9.14 5.29
CA LEU A 145 -15.43 9.78 4.00
C LEU A 145 -15.46 8.72 2.89
N SER A 146 -15.94 9.07 1.70
CA SER A 146 -15.74 8.21 0.53
C SER A 146 -14.25 8.07 0.20
N MET A 147 -13.87 7.00 -0.48
CA MET A 147 -12.48 6.77 -0.90
C MET A 147 -11.98 7.95 -1.73
N GLU A 148 -12.78 8.45 -2.69
CA GLU A 148 -12.43 9.57 -3.56
C GLU A 148 -12.17 10.86 -2.75
N ARG A 149 -13.06 11.18 -1.78
CA ARG A 149 -12.85 12.39 -0.96
C ARG A 149 -11.64 12.28 -0.07
N SER A 150 -11.34 11.08 0.42
CA SER A 150 -10.13 10.84 1.21
C SER A 150 -8.86 11.02 0.35
N ILE A 151 -8.87 10.51 -0.89
CA ILE A 151 -7.78 10.70 -1.87
C ILE A 151 -7.56 12.20 -2.13
N ASP A 152 -8.62 12.96 -2.41
CA ASP A 152 -8.51 14.41 -2.62
C ASP A 152 -7.81 15.11 -1.46
N LEU A 153 -8.20 14.80 -0.20
CA LEU A 153 -7.63 15.41 1.00
C LEU A 153 -6.17 15.03 1.22
N VAL A 154 -5.74 13.84 0.81
CA VAL A 154 -4.33 13.44 0.80
C VAL A 154 -3.56 14.25 -0.24
N HIS A 155 -4.08 14.35 -1.46
CA HIS A 155 -3.46 15.12 -2.54
C HIS A 155 -3.44 16.63 -2.27
N GLU A 156 -4.45 17.20 -1.59
CA GLU A 156 -4.45 18.59 -1.13
C GLU A 156 -3.25 18.90 -0.21
N GLN A 157 -2.71 17.90 0.49
CA GLN A 157 -1.51 18.01 1.31
C GLN A 157 -0.21 17.67 0.55
N GLY A 158 -0.31 17.25 -0.72
CA GLY A 158 0.81 16.75 -1.51
C GLY A 158 1.26 15.36 -1.08
N GLY A 159 0.41 14.60 -0.38
CA GLY A 159 0.65 13.22 0.04
C GLY A 159 0.45 12.20 -1.08
N LEU A 160 0.71 10.93 -0.77
CA LEU A 160 0.41 9.78 -1.60
C LEU A 160 -0.74 8.97 -1.00
N ALA A 161 -1.73 8.64 -1.83
CA ALA A 161 -2.89 7.82 -1.48
C ALA A 161 -2.71 6.39 -2.00
N ILE A 162 -2.61 5.41 -1.10
CA ILE A 162 -2.36 3.99 -1.44
C ILE A 162 -3.46 3.15 -0.82
N VAL A 163 -4.20 2.37 -1.62
CA VAL A 163 -5.21 1.48 -1.06
C VAL A 163 -4.55 0.34 -0.29
N ALA A 164 -4.96 0.13 0.98
CA ALA A 164 -4.40 -0.85 1.90
C ALA A 164 -5.10 -2.22 1.73
N HIS A 165 -4.32 -3.32 1.77
CA HIS A 165 -4.77 -4.73 1.77
C HIS A 165 -6.13 -4.98 1.07
N PRO A 166 -6.30 -4.57 -0.21
CA PRO A 166 -7.55 -4.67 -0.93
C PRO A 166 -7.94 -6.11 -1.26
N LEU A 167 -9.21 -6.30 -1.66
CA LEU A 167 -9.75 -7.55 -2.19
C LEU A 167 -9.75 -8.73 -1.20
N ASN A 168 -9.66 -8.48 0.11
CA ASN A 168 -9.88 -9.52 1.10
C ASN A 168 -11.39 -9.75 1.29
N PRO A 169 -11.92 -10.95 0.97
CA PRO A 169 -13.36 -11.19 1.01
C PRO A 169 -13.93 -11.34 2.42
N ILE A 170 -13.07 -11.51 3.43
CA ILE A 170 -13.48 -11.78 4.81
C ILE A 170 -13.36 -10.51 5.66
N PHE A 171 -12.40 -9.65 5.34
CA PHE A 171 -12.09 -8.47 6.12
C PHE A 171 -12.93 -7.25 5.68
N ARG A 172 -13.81 -6.78 6.55
CA ARG A 172 -14.78 -5.72 6.24
C ARG A 172 -14.17 -4.38 5.83
N HIS A 173 -12.95 -4.11 6.24
CA HIS A 173 -12.24 -2.87 5.95
C HIS A 173 -11.29 -2.98 4.74
N SER A 174 -11.47 -4.04 3.97
CA SER A 174 -10.75 -4.24 2.70
C SER A 174 -11.56 -3.63 1.56
N CYS A 175 -10.93 -2.76 0.78
CA CYS A 175 -11.53 -2.18 -0.41
C CYS A 175 -11.83 -3.26 -1.45
N GLN A 176 -13.06 -3.32 -1.95
CA GLN A 176 -13.52 -4.35 -2.89
C GLN A 176 -13.39 -3.89 -4.35
N ARG A 177 -13.53 -4.84 -5.26
CA ARG A 177 -13.33 -4.67 -6.70
C ARG A 177 -14.12 -3.52 -7.29
N GLU A 178 -15.38 -3.38 -6.90
CA GLU A 178 -16.30 -2.36 -7.43
C GLU A 178 -15.83 -0.94 -7.17
N VAL A 179 -15.18 -0.73 -6.02
CA VAL A 179 -14.62 0.59 -5.65
C VAL A 179 -13.35 0.87 -6.44
N LEU A 180 -12.47 -0.14 -6.58
CA LEU A 180 -11.25 0.00 -7.38
C LEU A 180 -11.57 0.27 -8.85
N ASP A 181 -12.54 -0.45 -9.43
CA ASP A 181 -13.01 -0.24 -10.80
C ASP A 181 -13.57 1.18 -10.98
N ARG A 182 -14.34 1.68 -10.00
CA ARG A 182 -14.89 3.06 -10.02
C ARG A 182 -13.80 4.13 -10.01
N ILE A 183 -12.77 3.95 -9.18
CA ILE A 183 -11.62 4.88 -9.13
C ILE A 183 -10.79 4.76 -10.41
N PHE A 184 -10.59 3.55 -10.93
CA PHE A 184 -9.79 3.33 -12.13
C PHE A 184 -10.34 4.02 -13.38
N VAL A 185 -11.67 4.08 -13.51
CA VAL A 185 -12.33 4.78 -14.64
C VAL A 185 -12.55 6.27 -14.39
N ASN A 186 -12.28 6.75 -13.17
CA ASN A 186 -12.43 8.17 -12.83
C ASN A 186 -11.23 8.96 -13.37
N ASN A 187 -11.51 10.07 -14.07
CA ASN A 187 -10.44 10.91 -14.63
C ASN A 187 -9.96 12.00 -13.66
N ASP A 188 -10.72 12.27 -12.60
CA ASP A 188 -10.47 13.37 -11.67
C ASP A 188 -9.77 12.90 -10.38
N VAL A 189 -9.88 11.61 -10.05
CA VAL A 189 -9.32 11.00 -8.83
C VAL A 189 -8.49 9.77 -9.19
N TRP A 190 -7.33 9.62 -8.57
CA TRP A 190 -6.43 8.49 -8.81
C TRP A 190 -5.77 8.01 -7.51
N LEU A 191 -5.41 6.74 -7.48
CA LEU A 191 -4.53 6.16 -6.45
C LEU A 191 -3.07 6.24 -6.91
N ASP A 192 -2.16 6.59 -5.99
CA ASP A 192 -0.72 6.60 -6.24
C ASP A 192 -0.13 5.20 -6.16
N GLY A 193 -0.84 4.26 -5.56
CA GLY A 193 -0.41 2.86 -5.47
C GLY A 193 -1.44 1.94 -4.86
N ILE A 194 -1.08 0.66 -4.84
CA ILE A 194 -1.88 -0.42 -4.28
C ILE A 194 -0.99 -1.36 -3.45
N GLU A 195 -1.43 -1.71 -2.25
CA GLU A 195 -0.74 -2.70 -1.42
C GLU A 195 -1.08 -4.11 -1.92
N THR A 196 -0.19 -4.67 -2.73
CA THR A 196 -0.35 -6.02 -3.27
C THR A 196 0.34 -7.09 -2.41
N TRP A 197 1.12 -6.69 -1.42
CA TRP A 197 1.69 -7.57 -0.41
C TRP A 197 1.50 -6.98 0.99
N ASN A 198 0.64 -7.59 1.78
CA ASN A 198 0.46 -7.30 3.21
C ASN A 198 0.89 -8.54 4.01
N ALA A 199 1.77 -8.37 4.99
CA ALA A 199 2.33 -9.49 5.75
C ALA A 199 1.39 -9.99 6.86
N SER A 200 0.34 -9.24 7.21
CA SER A 200 -0.61 -9.57 8.27
C SER A 200 -1.63 -10.64 7.83
N PHE A 201 -2.56 -10.94 8.72
CA PHE A 201 -3.69 -11.82 8.42
C PHE A 201 -4.51 -11.35 7.20
N CYS A 202 -4.59 -10.05 6.97
CA CYS A 202 -5.30 -9.49 5.82
C CYS A 202 -4.72 -9.98 4.49
N GLY A 203 -3.39 -10.12 4.41
CA GLY A 203 -2.71 -10.55 3.19
C GLY A 203 -2.82 -12.03 2.87
N ILE A 204 -3.03 -12.91 3.86
CA ILE A 204 -3.08 -14.37 3.64
C ILE A 204 -4.04 -14.75 2.51
N TYR A 205 -5.20 -14.11 2.47
CA TYR A 205 -6.25 -14.41 1.48
C TYR A 205 -6.29 -13.44 0.30
N ALA A 206 -5.65 -12.28 0.41
CA ALA A 206 -5.80 -11.18 -0.53
C ALA A 206 -4.59 -10.92 -1.40
N ASN A 207 -3.36 -11.14 -0.93
CA ASN A 207 -2.12 -10.76 -1.65
C ASN A 207 -2.10 -11.27 -3.08
N ARG A 208 -2.39 -12.56 -3.28
CA ARG A 208 -2.39 -13.14 -4.63
C ARG A 208 -3.43 -12.49 -5.52
N LEU A 209 -4.66 -12.34 -5.03
CA LEU A 209 -5.75 -11.74 -5.79
C LEU A 209 -5.48 -10.27 -6.10
N ALA A 210 -4.97 -9.49 -5.14
CA ALA A 210 -4.60 -8.10 -5.33
C ALA A 210 -3.50 -7.95 -6.39
N MET A 211 -2.47 -8.79 -6.30
CA MET A 211 -1.36 -8.78 -7.26
C MET A 211 -1.82 -9.15 -8.67
N GLU A 212 -2.57 -10.25 -8.83
CA GLU A 212 -3.09 -10.70 -10.12
C GLU A 212 -4.01 -9.65 -10.73
N THR A 213 -4.99 -9.16 -9.94
CA THR A 213 -5.93 -8.13 -10.40
C THR A 213 -5.23 -6.83 -10.80
N ASN A 214 -4.27 -6.35 -9.99
CA ASN A 214 -3.55 -5.12 -10.32
C ASN A 214 -2.77 -5.26 -11.63
N ARG A 215 -2.08 -6.38 -11.84
CA ARG A 215 -1.27 -6.61 -13.05
C ARG A 215 -2.08 -6.81 -14.31
N GLU A 216 -3.29 -7.35 -14.18
CA GLU A 216 -4.17 -7.60 -15.31
C GLU A 216 -5.04 -6.40 -15.67
N VAL A 217 -5.39 -5.54 -14.70
CA VAL A 217 -6.40 -4.52 -14.87
C VAL A 217 -5.88 -3.10 -14.62
N TYR A 218 -5.37 -2.82 -13.41
CA TYR A 218 -5.11 -1.44 -13.00
C TYR A 218 -3.71 -0.95 -13.34
N CYS A 219 -2.72 -1.81 -13.24
CA CYS A 219 -1.29 -1.49 -13.44
C CYS A 219 -0.80 -0.33 -12.54
N TRP A 220 -1.41 -0.14 -11.37
CA TRP A 220 -0.96 0.84 -10.38
C TRP A 220 0.38 0.44 -9.77
N PRO A 221 1.18 1.41 -9.26
CA PRO A 221 2.40 1.12 -8.50
C PRO A 221 2.12 0.16 -7.34
N GLU A 222 2.93 -0.92 -7.25
CA GLU A 222 2.74 -1.95 -6.21
C GLU A 222 3.59 -1.63 -4.98
N VAL A 223 3.02 -1.72 -3.78
CA VAL A 223 3.75 -1.66 -2.51
C VAL A 223 3.53 -2.92 -1.69
N GLY A 224 4.50 -3.23 -0.83
CA GLY A 224 4.41 -4.31 0.15
C GLY A 224 4.75 -3.78 1.53
N ASN A 225 3.99 -4.21 2.56
CA ASN A 225 4.17 -3.70 3.91
C ASN A 225 3.88 -4.78 4.95
N SER A 226 4.28 -4.50 6.19
CA SER A 226 4.08 -5.44 7.28
C SER A 226 2.70 -5.38 7.90
N ASP A 227 2.04 -4.22 7.90
CA ASP A 227 0.84 -3.96 8.69
C ASP A 227 1.06 -4.34 10.17
N ALA A 228 2.25 -3.95 10.68
CA ALA A 228 2.76 -4.45 11.95
C ALA A 228 2.02 -3.85 13.14
N HIS A 229 1.44 -4.71 13.97
CA HIS A 229 0.85 -4.37 15.26
C HIS A 229 1.72 -4.84 16.43
N THR A 230 2.81 -5.57 16.17
CA THR A 230 3.83 -5.99 17.12
C THR A 230 5.21 -5.60 16.62
N LEU A 231 6.18 -5.43 17.53
CA LEU A 231 7.53 -5.06 17.13
C LEU A 231 8.17 -6.10 16.18
N HIS A 232 7.96 -7.39 16.44
CA HIS A 232 8.53 -8.45 15.62
C HIS A 232 7.92 -8.59 14.21
N ALA A 233 6.76 -8.01 13.99
CA ALA A 233 6.13 -7.98 12.68
C ALA A 233 6.71 -6.89 11.77
N ILE A 234 7.36 -5.85 12.31
CA ILE A 234 7.96 -4.75 11.54
C ILE A 234 8.99 -5.30 10.54
N GLY A 235 8.87 -4.88 9.29
CA GLY A 235 9.73 -5.31 8.19
C GLY A 235 9.45 -6.71 7.64
N ARG A 236 8.39 -7.40 8.12
CA ARG A 236 7.98 -8.70 7.58
C ARG A 236 7.46 -8.58 6.14
N GLY A 237 6.72 -7.55 5.83
CA GLY A 237 6.44 -7.08 4.48
C GLY A 237 7.22 -5.80 4.22
N CYS A 238 7.65 -5.59 2.99
CA CYS A 238 8.38 -4.39 2.61
C CYS A 238 8.20 -4.06 1.13
N THR A 239 8.41 -2.79 0.84
CA THR A 239 8.54 -2.24 -0.51
C THR A 239 10.03 -2.11 -0.83
N TRP A 240 10.47 -2.75 -1.90
CA TRP A 240 11.81 -2.59 -2.45
C TRP A 240 11.83 -1.39 -3.40
N PHE A 241 12.86 -0.57 -3.30
CA PHE A 241 13.01 0.64 -4.10
C PHE A 241 14.49 0.93 -4.40
N GLU A 242 14.77 1.78 -5.35
CA GLU A 242 16.12 2.22 -5.65
C GLU A 242 16.47 3.41 -4.78
N GLY A 243 17.52 3.28 -3.96
CA GLY A 243 17.98 4.29 -3.01
C GLY A 243 17.83 3.87 -1.55
N SER A 244 17.84 4.84 -0.63
CA SER A 244 17.80 4.62 0.82
C SER A 244 17.05 5.71 1.61
N SER A 245 16.38 6.65 0.92
CA SER A 245 15.70 7.79 1.54
C SER A 245 14.20 7.79 1.29
N ALA A 246 13.45 8.51 2.13
CA ALA A 246 12.01 8.71 1.98
C ALA A 246 11.64 9.36 0.63
N GLN A 247 12.47 10.28 0.12
CA GLN A 247 12.23 10.93 -1.16
C GLN A 247 12.41 9.95 -2.33
N GLU A 248 13.36 9.01 -2.24
CA GLU A 248 13.59 8.00 -3.27
C GLU A 248 12.48 6.94 -3.26
N VAL A 249 11.94 6.57 -2.08
CA VAL A 249 10.71 5.76 -1.99
C VAL A 249 9.57 6.44 -2.75
N ARG A 250 9.34 7.74 -2.48
CA ARG A 250 8.31 8.52 -3.15
C ARG A 250 8.49 8.50 -4.67
N ALA A 251 9.69 8.84 -5.15
CA ALA A 251 10.00 8.86 -6.57
C ALA A 251 9.82 7.48 -7.22
N THR A 252 10.16 6.41 -6.50
CA THR A 252 10.03 5.03 -6.98
C THR A 252 8.56 4.61 -7.11
N ILE A 253 7.70 5.00 -6.15
CA ILE A 253 6.25 4.78 -6.23
C ILE A 253 5.67 5.59 -7.38
N GLU A 254 5.94 6.88 -7.46
CA GLU A 254 5.44 7.77 -8.52
C GLU A 254 5.87 7.31 -9.94
N SER A 255 7.02 6.68 -10.07
CA SER A 255 7.49 6.12 -11.34
C SER A 255 6.99 4.70 -11.64
N GLY A 256 6.31 4.05 -10.68
CA GLY A 256 5.72 2.73 -10.85
C GLY A 256 6.72 1.58 -10.90
N VAL A 257 7.94 1.76 -10.37
CA VAL A 257 8.99 0.74 -10.37
C VAL A 257 9.25 0.10 -9.00
N SER A 258 8.44 0.44 -7.99
CA SER A 258 8.47 -0.21 -6.69
C SER A 258 8.10 -1.70 -6.78
N ALA A 259 8.64 -2.51 -5.87
CA ALA A 259 8.35 -3.94 -5.84
C ALA A 259 7.94 -4.40 -4.44
N PRO A 260 6.76 -5.04 -4.32
CA PRO A 260 6.29 -5.59 -3.05
C PRO A 260 6.98 -6.91 -2.73
N GLY A 261 7.19 -7.21 -1.44
CA GLY A 261 7.70 -8.50 -1.02
C GLY A 261 7.77 -8.70 0.48
N GLY A 262 8.23 -9.87 0.89
CA GLY A 262 8.41 -10.18 2.29
C GLY A 262 7.95 -11.58 2.69
N LYS A 263 7.64 -11.73 3.98
CA LYS A 263 7.14 -12.97 4.59
C LYS A 263 5.89 -12.60 5.40
N LEU A 264 4.99 -13.53 5.59
CA LEU A 264 3.84 -13.35 6.49
C LEU A 264 4.31 -13.25 7.96
N TRP A 265 3.47 -12.69 8.81
CA TRP A 265 3.69 -12.68 10.26
C TRP A 265 3.93 -14.09 10.78
N HIS A 266 4.71 -14.19 11.86
CA HIS A 266 4.77 -15.44 12.60
C HIS A 266 3.49 -15.68 13.40
N MET A 267 3.16 -16.92 13.66
CA MET A 267 2.04 -17.28 14.55
C MET A 267 2.17 -16.62 15.93
N HIS A 268 3.39 -16.40 16.39
CA HIS A 268 3.67 -15.71 17.65
C HIS A 268 3.11 -14.29 17.66
N ASP A 269 3.22 -13.54 16.57
CA ASP A 269 2.74 -12.16 16.47
C ASP A 269 1.20 -12.10 16.61
N PHE A 270 0.50 -13.04 15.98
CA PHE A 270 -0.96 -13.17 16.13
C PHE A 270 -1.37 -13.48 17.56
N LEU A 271 -0.68 -14.41 18.22
CA LEU A 271 -0.96 -14.79 19.61
C LEU A 271 -0.66 -13.64 20.58
N GLN A 272 0.42 -12.90 20.37
CA GLN A 272 0.80 -11.75 21.18
C GLN A 272 -0.26 -10.64 21.07
N LEU A 273 -0.70 -10.32 19.86
CA LEU A 273 -1.71 -9.31 19.61
C LEU A 273 -3.06 -9.72 20.22
N ALA A 274 -3.49 -10.95 20.01
CA ALA A 274 -4.73 -11.49 20.58
C ALA A 274 -4.72 -11.44 22.12
N HIS A 275 -3.61 -11.84 22.74
CA HIS A 275 -3.41 -11.77 24.19
C HIS A 275 -3.48 -10.34 24.75
N TYR A 276 -2.82 -9.39 24.05
CA TYR A 276 -2.86 -7.98 24.43
C TYR A 276 -4.28 -7.42 24.40
N HIS A 277 -5.02 -7.60 23.31
CA HIS A 277 -6.39 -7.10 23.17
C HIS A 277 -7.37 -7.77 24.15
N PHE A 278 -7.19 -9.06 24.42
CA PHE A 278 -7.98 -9.76 25.42
C PHE A 278 -7.77 -9.14 26.83
N ASN A 279 -6.53 -8.89 27.22
CA ASN A 279 -6.21 -8.29 28.50
C ASN A 279 -6.65 -6.83 28.59
N LYS A 280 -6.52 -6.04 27.52
CA LYS A 280 -7.01 -4.66 27.43
C LYS A 280 -8.52 -4.62 27.68
N ARG A 281 -9.31 -5.45 26.96
CA ARG A 281 -10.77 -5.54 27.14
C ARG A 281 -11.18 -5.93 28.57
N ARG A 282 -10.39 -6.79 29.24
CA ARG A 282 -10.65 -7.17 30.65
C ARG A 282 -10.40 -6.01 31.61
N ARG A 283 -9.35 -5.21 31.38
CA ARG A 283 -9.06 -4.01 32.19
C ARG A 283 -10.17 -2.96 32.02
N ASP A 284 -10.48 -2.61 30.77
CA ASP A 284 -11.51 -1.62 30.45
C ASP A 284 -12.89 -1.98 31.05
N ARG A 285 -13.24 -3.29 31.07
CA ARG A 285 -14.48 -3.77 31.75
C ARG A 285 -14.43 -3.59 33.25
N ARG A 286 -13.30 -3.83 33.89
CA ARG A 286 -13.16 -3.66 35.37
C ARG A 286 -13.26 -2.19 35.78
N GLU A 287 -12.65 -1.29 35.00
CA GLU A 287 -12.70 0.15 35.24
C GLU A 287 -14.09 0.76 35.04
N ARG A 288 -14.94 0.16 34.19
CA ARG A 288 -16.34 0.59 34.00
C ARG A 288 -17.28 0.10 35.09
N VAL A 289 -16.88 -0.86 35.90
CA VAL A 289 -17.70 -1.46 36.97
C VAL A 289 -17.28 -0.96 38.38
N ALA A 290 -16.09 -0.35 38.48
CA ALA A 290 -15.59 0.31 39.68
C ALA A 290 -16.00 1.78 39.69
#